data_9ffa646540d1f8d65fff4e5789d5c413
#
_entry.id   9ffa646540d1f8d65fff4e5789d5c413
#
_cell.length_a   1.000
_cell.length_b   1.000
_cell.length_c   1.000
_cell.angle_alpha   90.00
_cell.angle_beta   90.00
_cell.angle_gamma   90.00
#
_symmetry.space_group_name_H-M   'P 1'
#
loop_
_entity.id
_entity.type
_entity.pdbx_description
1 polymer ?
#
loop_
_entity_poly.entity_id
_entity_poly.type
_entity_poly.pdbx_seq_one_letter_code
_entity_poly.pdbx_strand_id
1 'polypeptide(L)'
;MINGISSNASQSGMAVALQRVDAAASNTANRQTEGAQRLRVEQSEAPNGGVQARTTEANNTDQAAISDAIDARVGQRDFEANAAAFRAREDAIGSLFNQRA
;
A
#
# COMPACT_ATOMS: atom_id res chain seq x y z
N MET A 1 1.73 -3.86 24.13
CA MET A 1 0.98 -3.15 23.11
C MET A 1 1.83 -2.67 21.94
N ILE A 2 3.16 -2.70 22.10
CA ILE A 2 4.06 -2.36 21.00
C ILE A 2 3.80 -3.25 19.79
N ASN A 3 3.53 -4.54 20.01
CA ASN A 3 3.27 -5.49 18.93
C ASN A 3 1.98 -5.18 18.16
N GLY A 4 0.93 -4.72 18.87
CA GLY A 4 -0.32 -4.35 18.21
C GLY A 4 -0.17 -3.14 17.31
N ILE A 5 0.56 -2.13 17.77
CA ILE A 5 0.83 -0.92 16.98
C ILE A 5 1.62 -1.26 15.71
N SER A 6 2.65 -2.10 15.86
CA SER A 6 3.50 -2.45 14.72
C SER A 6 2.77 -3.35 13.70
N SER A 7 1.91 -4.27 14.17
CA SER A 7 1.08 -5.08 13.28
C SER A 7 0.08 -4.21 12.53
N ASN A 8 -0.52 -3.22 13.22
CA ASN A 8 -1.42 -2.27 12.59
C ASN A 8 -0.69 -1.42 11.55
N ALA A 9 0.56 -1.03 11.83
CA ALA A 9 1.36 -0.28 10.87
C ALA A 9 1.61 -1.08 9.60
N SER A 10 1.96 -2.38 9.73
CA SER A 10 2.17 -3.24 8.56
C SER A 10 0.89 -3.44 7.78
N GLN A 11 -0.23 -3.68 8.46
CA GLN A 11 -1.52 -3.87 7.81
C GLN A 11 -1.98 -2.60 7.10
N SER A 12 -1.81 -1.43 7.72
CA SER A 12 -2.17 -0.18 7.07
C SER A 12 -1.29 0.10 5.86
N GLY A 13 0.00 -0.25 5.93
CA GLY A 13 0.91 -0.15 4.80
C GLY A 13 0.48 -1.03 3.64
N MET A 14 0.04 -2.26 3.92
CA MET A 14 -0.49 -3.16 2.90
C MET A 14 -1.76 -2.60 2.27
N ALA A 15 -2.66 -2.04 3.08
CA ALA A 15 -3.90 -1.47 2.57
C ALA A 15 -3.64 -0.28 1.64
N VAL A 16 -2.71 0.60 2.02
CA VAL A 16 -2.32 1.74 1.17
C VAL A 16 -1.67 1.24 -0.12
N ALA A 17 -0.81 0.23 -0.02
CA ALA A 17 -0.15 -0.34 -1.19
C ALA A 17 -1.17 -0.94 -2.16
N LEU A 18 -2.20 -1.63 -1.66
CA LEU A 18 -3.28 -2.15 -2.49
C LEU A 18 -4.06 -1.03 -3.17
N GLN A 19 -4.37 0.05 -2.46
CA GLN A 19 -5.05 1.20 -3.06
C GLN A 19 -4.22 1.80 -4.19
N ARG A 20 -2.91 1.85 -4.02
CA ARG A 20 -2.01 2.36 -5.05
C ARG A 20 -2.02 1.48 -6.29
N VAL A 21 -1.97 0.16 -6.10
CA VAL A 21 -2.04 -0.79 -7.21
C VAL A 21 -3.40 -0.69 -7.90
N ASP A 22 -4.48 -0.61 -7.13
CA ASP A 22 -5.83 -0.50 -7.69
C ASP A 22 -5.99 0.79 -8.51
N ALA A 23 -5.49 1.91 -8.01
CA ALA A 23 -5.52 3.17 -8.74
C ALA A 23 -4.73 3.08 -10.05
N ALA A 24 -3.54 2.49 -10.00
CA ALA A 24 -2.72 2.29 -11.19
C ALA A 24 -3.40 1.38 -12.21
N ALA A 25 -4.03 0.31 -11.73
CA ALA A 25 -4.77 -0.62 -12.60
C ALA A 25 -5.98 0.07 -13.24
N SER A 26 -6.72 0.85 -12.46
CA SER A 26 -7.86 1.61 -12.96
C SER A 26 -7.42 2.61 -14.02
N ASN A 27 -6.33 3.34 -13.75
CA ASN A 27 -5.79 4.31 -14.70
C ASN A 27 -5.39 3.63 -16.01
N THR A 28 -4.75 2.46 -15.92
CA THR A 28 -4.34 1.69 -17.08
C THR A 28 -5.55 1.23 -17.88
N ALA A 29 -6.56 0.71 -17.20
CA ALA A 29 -7.77 0.21 -17.85
C ALA A 29 -8.56 1.33 -18.54
N ASN A 30 -8.55 2.53 -17.95
CA ASN A 30 -9.35 3.65 -18.44
C ASN A 30 -8.55 4.66 -19.25
N ARG A 31 -7.32 4.36 -19.62
CA ARG A 31 -6.44 5.32 -20.30
C ARG A 31 -7.04 5.88 -21.57
N GLN A 32 -7.75 5.05 -22.32
CA GLN A 32 -8.37 5.44 -23.57
C GLN A 32 -9.86 5.75 -23.42
N THR A 33 -10.39 5.69 -22.21
CA THR A 33 -11.78 5.99 -21.96
C THR A 33 -11.96 7.50 -21.87
N GLU A 34 -12.76 8.04 -22.79
CA GLU A 34 -13.03 9.47 -22.83
C GLU A 34 -13.79 9.89 -21.58
N GLY A 35 -13.35 10.97 -20.95
CA GLY A 35 -13.98 11.48 -19.74
C GLY A 35 -13.56 10.78 -18.45
N ALA A 36 -12.78 9.72 -18.53
CA ALA A 36 -12.29 9.06 -17.32
C ALA A 36 -11.24 9.92 -16.63
N GLN A 37 -11.31 9.98 -15.30
CA GLN A 37 -10.37 10.73 -14.48
C GLN A 37 -9.21 9.80 -14.06
N ARG A 38 -8.00 10.34 -14.15
CA ARG A 38 -6.84 9.62 -13.63
C ARG A 38 -6.79 9.78 -12.12
N LEU A 39 -6.47 8.70 -11.42
CA LEU A 39 -6.44 8.66 -9.97
C LEU A 39 -5.01 8.68 -9.43
N ARG A 40 -4.84 9.31 -8.28
CA ARG A 40 -3.58 9.32 -7.56
C ARG A 40 -3.86 9.04 -6.09
N VAL A 41 -3.00 8.22 -5.48
CA VAL A 41 -3.10 7.91 -4.06
C VAL A 41 -2.07 8.74 -3.31
N GLU A 42 -2.53 9.56 -2.38
CA GLU A 42 -1.69 10.33 -1.48
C GLU A 42 -1.63 9.63 -0.14
N GLN A 43 -0.44 9.48 0.37
CA GLN A 43 -0.16 8.74 1.59
C GLN A 43 0.29 9.71 2.67
N SER A 44 -0.22 9.51 3.89
CA SER A 44 0.18 10.32 5.05
C SER A 44 0.21 9.44 6.29
N GLU A 45 0.85 9.95 7.34
CA GLU A 45 0.89 9.24 8.61
C GLU A 45 -0.47 9.28 9.29
N ALA A 46 -0.87 8.13 9.85
CA ALA A 46 -2.08 8.06 10.64
C ALA A 46 -1.79 8.49 12.08
N PRO A 47 -2.76 9.12 12.79
CA PRO A 47 -2.53 9.60 14.17
C PRO A 47 -2.14 8.50 15.15
N ASN A 48 -2.58 7.26 14.90
CA ASN A 48 -2.34 6.14 15.82
C ASN A 48 -1.19 5.24 15.35
N GLY A 49 -0.31 5.77 14.51
CA GLY A 49 0.75 4.98 13.87
C GLY A 49 0.27 4.36 12.57
N GLY A 50 1.23 3.98 11.72
CA GLY A 50 0.93 3.46 10.40
C GLY A 50 0.66 4.57 9.40
N VAL A 51 -0.02 4.23 8.32
CA VAL A 51 -0.27 5.14 7.20
C VAL A 51 -1.73 5.11 6.80
N GLN A 52 -2.18 6.19 6.21
CA GLN A 52 -3.50 6.29 5.62
C GLN A 52 -3.37 6.85 4.21
N ALA A 53 -4.36 6.56 3.38
CA ALA A 53 -4.34 6.99 1.99
C ALA A 53 -5.59 7.77 1.64
N ARG A 54 -5.42 8.71 0.74
CA ARG A 54 -6.53 9.43 0.13
C ARG A 54 -6.36 9.37 -1.38
N THR A 55 -7.42 8.99 -2.07
CA THR A 55 -7.43 8.95 -3.52
C THR A 55 -7.91 10.29 -4.05
N THR A 56 -7.12 10.91 -4.91
CA THR A 56 -7.45 12.18 -5.54
C THR A 56 -7.33 12.06 -7.04
N GLU A 57 -7.87 13.04 -7.75
CA GLU A 57 -7.76 13.09 -9.20
C GLU A 57 -6.39 13.63 -9.60
N ALA A 58 -5.86 13.12 -10.69
CA ALA A 58 -4.57 13.54 -11.22
C ALA A 58 -4.70 13.92 -12.68
N ASN A 59 -3.76 14.73 -13.14
CA ASN A 59 -3.73 15.15 -14.55
C ASN A 59 -3.31 13.95 -15.42
N ASN A 60 -3.93 13.91 -16.59
CA ASN A 60 -3.59 12.90 -17.59
C ASN A 60 -2.54 13.50 -18.52
N THR A 61 -1.29 13.03 -18.39
CA THR A 61 -0.17 13.52 -19.17
C THR A 61 0.37 12.40 -20.07
N ASP A 62 1.24 12.77 -21.00
CA ASP A 62 1.88 11.78 -21.89
C ASP A 62 2.71 10.76 -21.12
N GLN A 63 3.20 11.15 -19.94
CA GLN A 63 4.01 10.28 -19.10
C GLN A 63 3.18 9.48 -18.11
N ALA A 64 1.86 9.62 -18.14
CA ALA A 64 0.97 8.97 -17.19
C ALA A 64 1.10 7.45 -17.24
N ALA A 65 1.27 6.88 -18.42
CA ALA A 65 1.43 5.43 -18.58
C ALA A 65 2.65 4.91 -17.82
N ILE A 66 3.76 5.63 -17.90
CA ILE A 66 5.00 5.26 -17.22
C ILE A 66 4.82 5.43 -15.71
N SER A 67 4.23 6.55 -15.28
CA SER A 67 3.95 6.80 -13.86
C SER A 67 3.06 5.71 -13.27
N ASP A 68 2.01 5.32 -13.98
CA ASP A 68 1.10 4.28 -13.51
C ASP A 68 1.80 2.93 -13.38
N ALA A 69 2.68 2.59 -14.32
CA ALA A 69 3.46 1.36 -14.24
C ALA A 69 4.41 1.38 -13.05
N ILE A 70 5.05 2.51 -12.78
CA ILE A 70 5.93 2.67 -11.64
C ILE A 70 5.13 2.58 -10.34
N ASP A 71 3.99 3.24 -10.27
CA ASP A 71 3.13 3.22 -9.07
C ASP A 71 2.65 1.81 -8.77
N ALA A 72 2.29 1.05 -9.79
CA ALA A 72 1.89 -0.34 -9.61
C ALA A 72 3.03 -1.17 -9.03
N ARG A 73 4.24 -0.99 -9.54
CA ARG A 73 5.41 -1.70 -9.05
C ARG A 73 5.79 -1.31 -7.63
N VAL A 74 5.76 0.00 -7.34
CA VAL A 74 6.04 0.50 -6.00
C VAL A 74 5.01 -0.02 -5.01
N GLY A 75 3.72 0.02 -5.38
CA GLY A 75 2.65 -0.51 -4.54
C GLY A 75 2.84 -2.00 -4.26
N GLN A 76 3.20 -2.78 -5.27
CA GLN A 76 3.45 -4.21 -5.12
C GLN A 76 4.62 -4.47 -4.17
N ARG A 77 5.71 -3.74 -4.33
CA ARG A 77 6.87 -3.87 -3.45
C ARG A 77 6.55 -3.49 -2.01
N ASP A 78 5.80 -2.41 -1.85
CA ASP A 78 5.39 -1.95 -0.52
C ASP A 78 4.52 -2.98 0.16
N PHE A 79 3.60 -3.58 -0.58
CA PHE A 79 2.75 -4.65 -0.06
C PHE A 79 3.61 -5.84 0.39
N GLU A 80 4.52 -6.29 -0.45
CA GLU A 80 5.39 -7.42 -0.14
C GLU A 80 6.26 -7.14 1.07
N ALA A 81 6.83 -5.93 1.17
CA ALA A 81 7.66 -5.55 2.30
C ALA A 81 6.86 -5.52 3.60
N ASN A 82 5.65 -4.98 3.57
CA ASN A 82 4.79 -4.94 4.76
C ASN A 82 4.30 -6.32 5.14
N ALA A 83 4.01 -7.18 4.17
CA ALA A 83 3.62 -8.56 4.43
C ALA A 83 4.77 -9.34 5.06
N ALA A 84 6.00 -9.14 4.58
CA ALA A 84 7.18 -9.77 5.15
C ALA A 84 7.42 -9.32 6.59
N ALA A 85 7.25 -8.02 6.85
CA ALA A 85 7.40 -7.47 8.20
C ALA A 85 6.34 -8.04 9.15
N PHE A 86 5.10 -8.14 8.68
CA PHE A 86 4.02 -8.74 9.46
C PHE A 86 4.32 -10.19 9.82
N ARG A 87 4.75 -10.97 8.82
CA ARG A 87 5.08 -12.38 9.03
C ARG A 87 6.24 -12.57 9.99
N ALA A 88 7.29 -11.77 9.84
CA ALA A 88 8.46 -11.84 10.73
C ALA A 88 8.06 -11.59 12.18
N ARG A 89 7.14 -10.67 12.40
CA ARG A 89 6.64 -10.37 13.74
C ARG A 89 5.82 -11.53 14.30
N GLU A 90 4.95 -12.11 13.49
CA GLU A 90 4.17 -13.27 13.90
C GLU A 90 5.08 -14.44 14.25
N ASP A 91 6.12 -14.69 13.46
CA ASP A 91 7.09 -15.73 13.71
C ASP A 91 7.86 -15.49 15.02
N ALA A 92 8.23 -14.25 15.28
CA ALA A 92 8.93 -13.88 16.51
C ALA A 92 8.06 -14.13 17.74
N ILE A 93 6.79 -13.76 17.67
CA ILE A 93 5.82 -13.99 18.75
C ILE A 93 5.64 -15.50 18.96
N GLY A 94 5.47 -16.25 17.88
CA GLY A 94 5.34 -17.70 17.96
C GLY A 94 6.55 -18.37 18.61
N SER A 95 7.74 -17.92 18.24
CA SER A 95 8.98 -18.41 18.83
C SER A 95 9.06 -18.17 20.33
N LEU A 96 8.64 -16.97 20.76
CA LEU A 96 8.63 -16.64 22.19
C LEU A 96 7.66 -17.53 22.97
N PHE A 97 6.50 -17.82 22.41
CA PHE A 97 5.55 -18.73 23.04
C PHE A 97 6.10 -20.14 23.11
N ASN A 98 6.77 -20.60 22.07
CA ASN A 98 7.33 -21.96 22.05
C ASN A 98 8.45 -22.13 23.07
N GLN A 99 9.23 -21.09 23.32
CA GLN A 99 10.29 -21.15 24.33
C GLN A 99 9.75 -21.27 25.75
N ARG A 100 8.55 -20.82 25.98
CA ARG A 100 7.90 -20.91 27.29
C ARG A 100 7.30 -22.29 27.56
N ALA A 101 7.00 -23.00 26.54
CA ALA A 101 6.48 -24.36 26.66
C ALA A 101 7.65 -25.35 26.85
#